data_e36393c8458e2c54fee3e3d40deebb5d
#
_entry.id   e36393c8458e2c54fee3e3d40deebb5d
#
_cell.length_a   1.000
_cell.length_b   1.000
_cell.length_c   1.000
_cell.angle_alpha   90.00
_cell.angle_beta   90.00
_cell.angle_gamma   90.00
#
_symmetry.space_group_name_H-M   'P 1'
#
loop_
_entity.id
_entity.type
_entity.pdbx_description
1 polymer ?
#
loop_
_entity_poly.entity_id
_entity_poly.type
_entity_poly.pdbx_seq_one_letter_code
_entity_poly.pdbx_strand_id
1 'polypeptide(L)'
;MSKSSSAAPPPSAKPSWVLPYRTQPLTDFYTLGKKLGQGQFGTTFLCTDKQTGFNYACKTIPKRKLLCKEDYEDVWREIQIMHHLSEHPNIVRIKGTYEDPVSVHLVMELCEGGELFDRIVQKGQYSEREAAKLIGVIVSVLESCHSLGVMHRDLKPENFLFQSVDEDAALKATDFGLSVFYKPGETFSDVVGSPYYVAPDVLRKHYGPESDVWSAGVILYILLSGVPPFWAETEIGIFRQILQGRLDFESEPWPGISASAKDLIRKMLDRNPKRRLTAHEVLCHPWIVDDKVAPDKPLDSAVLSRLKQFSAMNKLKKMALRVIAERLSEEEIGGLKELFKMIDTDNSGTITFDELKEGLKRVGSELMESEIKDLMDAADIDNSGTIDYGEFLAATIHLNKLEREENLLSAFSYFDKDGSGFITIDELQLACKEFGLSELHLDDMISEIDEDNDGRIDYGEFAAMMRKGNGGVGRRTMRGPMNLGEALGLSASANNQSIDNPT
;
A
#
# COMPACT_ATOMS: atom_id res chain seq x y z
N MET A 1 29.95 -1.72 54.13
CA MET A 1 28.74 -2.07 53.34
C MET A 1 28.87 -1.42 51.97
N SER A 2 29.41 -2.18 51.04
CA SER A 2 29.59 -1.76 49.64
C SER A 2 28.30 -1.95 48.86
N LYS A 3 27.80 -0.88 48.26
CA LYS A 3 26.66 -0.93 47.34
C LYS A 3 27.15 -1.51 46.01
N SER A 4 26.67 -2.69 45.67
CA SER A 4 26.82 -3.25 44.32
C SER A 4 25.90 -2.47 43.35
N SER A 5 26.49 -1.76 42.40
CA SER A 5 25.79 -1.21 41.26
C SER A 5 25.43 -2.39 40.31
N SER A 6 24.14 -2.67 40.18
CA SER A 6 23.68 -3.57 39.15
C SER A 6 23.73 -2.77 37.81
N ALA A 7 24.66 -3.13 36.94
CA ALA A 7 24.67 -2.67 35.56
C ALA A 7 23.42 -3.20 34.85
N ALA A 8 22.74 -2.34 34.10
CA ALA A 8 21.65 -2.72 33.22
C ALA A 8 22.17 -3.75 32.19
N PRO A 9 21.37 -4.73 31.77
CA PRO A 9 21.78 -5.66 30.74
C PRO A 9 22.04 -4.90 29.42
N PRO A 10 23.03 -5.33 28.63
CA PRO A 10 23.32 -4.71 27.35
C PRO A 10 22.10 -4.85 26.42
N PRO A 11 21.86 -3.89 25.50
CA PRO A 11 20.79 -3.97 24.53
C PRO A 11 20.94 -5.28 23.74
N SER A 12 19.82 -6.00 23.55
CA SER A 12 19.80 -7.28 22.85
C SER A 12 20.33 -7.07 21.42
N ALA A 13 21.41 -7.75 21.09
CA ALA A 13 21.99 -7.72 19.74
C ALA A 13 20.90 -8.14 18.73
N LYS A 14 20.79 -7.39 17.60
CA LYS A 14 19.88 -7.74 16.48
C LYS A 14 20.10 -9.22 16.11
N PRO A 15 19.03 -10.00 15.87
CA PRO A 15 19.20 -11.37 15.40
C PRO A 15 19.96 -11.33 14.06
N SER A 16 21.02 -12.09 13.93
CA SER A 16 21.82 -12.10 12.70
C SER A 16 21.16 -12.90 11.56
N TRP A 17 20.11 -13.68 11.87
CA TRP A 17 19.44 -14.60 10.95
C TRP A 17 17.94 -14.66 11.22
N VAL A 18 17.15 -14.68 10.11
CA VAL A 18 15.69 -14.83 10.11
C VAL A 18 15.32 -16.31 10.18
N LEU A 19 15.97 -17.13 9.34
CA LEU A 19 15.67 -18.55 9.27
C LEU A 19 16.32 -19.28 10.47
N PRO A 20 15.61 -20.23 11.08
CA PRO A 20 16.14 -21.01 12.20
C PRO A 20 17.20 -22.05 11.77
N TYR A 21 17.51 -22.14 10.48
CA TYR A 21 18.48 -23.05 9.88
C TYR A 21 19.33 -22.34 8.83
N ARG A 22 20.52 -22.90 8.56
CA ARG A 22 21.40 -22.39 7.52
C ARG A 22 20.99 -22.95 6.16
N THR A 23 20.99 -22.08 5.14
CA THR A 23 20.71 -22.46 3.75
C THR A 23 21.98 -22.34 2.90
N GLN A 24 22.00 -23.03 1.79
CA GLN A 24 22.98 -22.78 0.74
C GLN A 24 22.61 -21.43 0.04
N PRO A 25 23.56 -20.78 -0.63
CA PRO A 25 23.27 -19.54 -1.37
C PRO A 25 22.18 -19.74 -2.42
N LEU A 26 21.26 -18.80 -2.55
CA LEU A 26 20.21 -18.81 -3.59
C LEU A 26 20.83 -19.01 -4.99
N THR A 27 21.98 -18.37 -5.21
CA THR A 27 22.70 -18.40 -6.50
C THR A 27 23.20 -19.77 -6.91
N ASP A 28 23.23 -20.76 -6.03
CA ASP A 28 23.58 -22.13 -6.39
C ASP A 28 22.44 -22.81 -7.16
N PHE A 29 21.21 -22.44 -6.89
CA PHE A 29 19.99 -23.05 -7.43
C PHE A 29 19.30 -22.20 -8.49
N TYR A 30 19.32 -20.87 -8.34
CA TYR A 30 18.56 -19.95 -9.18
C TYR A 30 19.43 -18.85 -9.80
N THR A 31 19.02 -18.41 -10.99
CA THR A 31 19.55 -17.20 -11.63
C THR A 31 18.50 -16.10 -11.46
N LEU A 32 18.87 -14.98 -10.83
CA LEU A 32 18.00 -13.80 -10.73
C LEU A 32 17.95 -13.08 -12.07
N GLY A 33 16.75 -12.72 -12.51
CA GLY A 33 16.45 -12.01 -13.74
C GLY A 33 15.93 -10.58 -13.48
N LYS A 34 14.98 -10.14 -14.32
CA LYS A 34 14.39 -8.80 -14.24
C LYS A 34 13.59 -8.59 -12.95
N LYS A 35 13.52 -7.34 -12.51
CA LYS A 35 12.63 -6.91 -11.41
C LYS A 35 11.18 -7.06 -11.87
N LEU A 36 10.34 -7.68 -11.05
CA LEU A 36 8.90 -7.85 -11.27
C LEU A 36 8.08 -6.82 -10.47
N GLY A 37 8.55 -6.46 -9.30
CA GLY A 37 7.85 -5.52 -8.42
C GLY A 37 8.68 -5.14 -7.22
N GLN A 38 8.22 -4.12 -6.49
CA GLN A 38 8.85 -3.68 -5.25
C GLN A 38 7.78 -3.52 -4.18
N GLY A 39 7.95 -4.24 -3.08
CA GLY A 39 7.12 -4.13 -1.89
C GLY A 39 7.87 -3.43 -0.76
N GLN A 40 7.19 -3.23 0.35
CA GLN A 40 7.70 -2.54 1.53
C GLN A 40 9.04 -3.10 2.03
N PHE A 41 9.14 -4.43 2.21
CA PHE A 41 10.33 -5.07 2.78
C PHE A 41 11.33 -5.55 1.74
N GLY A 42 10.93 -5.66 0.48
CA GLY A 42 11.81 -6.31 -0.49
C GLY A 42 11.41 -6.06 -1.92
N THR A 43 12.28 -6.49 -2.80
CA THR A 43 12.09 -6.45 -4.25
C THR A 43 11.82 -7.86 -4.76
N THR A 44 10.81 -8.02 -5.60
CA THR A 44 10.52 -9.28 -6.26
C THR A 44 11.18 -9.32 -7.62
N PHE A 45 11.95 -10.36 -7.87
CA PHE A 45 12.64 -10.61 -9.13
C PHE A 45 12.08 -11.87 -9.80
N LEU A 46 12.14 -11.91 -11.12
CA LEU A 46 12.07 -13.16 -11.84
C LEU A 46 13.29 -14.01 -11.46
N CYS A 47 13.11 -15.28 -11.16
CA CYS A 47 14.24 -16.18 -10.98
C CYS A 47 14.00 -17.48 -11.74
N THR A 48 15.07 -18.01 -12.34
CA THR A 48 15.05 -19.24 -13.13
C THR A 48 15.81 -20.33 -12.39
N ASP A 49 15.17 -21.45 -12.15
CA ASP A 49 15.78 -22.65 -11.57
C ASP A 49 16.82 -23.20 -12.56
N LYS A 50 18.06 -23.31 -12.11
CA LYS A 50 19.20 -23.73 -12.96
C LYS A 50 19.14 -25.19 -13.40
N GLN A 51 18.43 -26.03 -12.66
CA GLN A 51 18.33 -27.45 -12.93
C GLN A 51 17.16 -27.75 -13.90
N THR A 52 16.02 -27.10 -13.69
CA THR A 52 14.79 -27.40 -14.43
C THR A 52 14.50 -26.40 -15.55
N GLY A 53 15.09 -25.20 -15.49
CA GLY A 53 14.81 -24.10 -16.40
C GLY A 53 13.46 -23.40 -16.14
N PHE A 54 12.68 -23.79 -15.12
CA PHE A 54 11.42 -23.17 -14.80
C PHE A 54 11.61 -21.80 -14.12
N ASN A 55 10.67 -20.90 -14.42
CA ASN A 55 10.63 -19.55 -13.85
C ASN A 55 9.80 -19.50 -12.57
N TYR A 56 10.25 -18.70 -11.62
CA TYR A 56 9.63 -18.42 -10.34
C TYR A 56 9.73 -16.92 -10.01
N ALA A 57 8.96 -16.46 -9.04
CA ALA A 57 9.14 -15.16 -8.41
C ALA A 57 10.04 -15.31 -7.17
N CYS A 58 10.97 -14.38 -6.96
CA CYS A 58 11.85 -14.35 -5.79
C CYS A 58 11.73 -13.01 -5.08
N LYS A 59 11.02 -13.00 -3.94
CA LYS A 59 10.97 -11.82 -3.04
C LYS A 59 12.27 -11.79 -2.25
N THR A 60 13.11 -10.79 -2.52
CA THR A 60 14.38 -10.57 -1.84
C THR A 60 14.22 -9.45 -0.83
N ILE A 61 14.43 -9.76 0.45
CA ILE A 61 14.29 -8.84 1.58
C ILE A 61 15.68 -8.52 2.11
N PRO A 62 16.21 -7.30 1.87
CA PRO A 62 17.50 -6.89 2.42
C PRO A 62 17.45 -6.78 3.94
N LYS A 63 18.38 -7.41 4.64
CA LYS A 63 18.45 -7.38 6.12
C LYS A 63 18.66 -5.97 6.69
N ARG A 64 19.21 -5.06 5.91
CA ARG A 64 19.33 -3.63 6.28
C ARG A 64 17.95 -2.98 6.52
N LYS A 65 16.87 -3.51 5.90
CA LYS A 65 15.49 -3.08 6.13
C LYS A 65 14.84 -3.70 7.37
N LEU A 66 15.48 -4.69 7.99
CA LEU A 66 15.05 -5.34 9.22
C LEU A 66 15.73 -4.64 10.40
N LEU A 67 15.06 -3.65 10.96
CA LEU A 67 15.66 -2.68 11.86
C LEU A 67 15.61 -3.13 13.33
N CYS A 68 14.57 -3.88 13.71
CA CYS A 68 14.34 -4.39 15.04
C CYS A 68 14.12 -5.91 15.04
N LYS A 69 14.07 -6.50 16.23
CA LYS A 69 13.85 -7.94 16.39
C LYS A 69 12.50 -8.37 15.84
N GLU A 70 11.50 -7.53 16.02
CA GLU A 70 10.12 -7.72 15.55
C GLU A 70 10.07 -7.89 14.03
N ASP A 71 10.89 -7.16 13.25
CA ASP A 71 10.96 -7.31 11.80
C ASP A 71 11.46 -8.69 11.36
N TYR A 72 12.46 -9.23 12.07
CA TYR A 72 12.95 -10.58 11.82
C TYR A 72 11.85 -11.62 12.13
N GLU A 73 11.10 -11.40 13.21
CA GLU A 73 9.97 -12.23 13.59
C GLU A 73 8.82 -12.12 12.57
N ASP A 74 8.55 -10.93 12.04
CA ASP A 74 7.52 -10.70 11.03
C ASP A 74 7.84 -11.41 9.71
N VAL A 75 9.09 -11.30 9.23
CA VAL A 75 9.51 -12.02 8.01
C VAL A 75 9.45 -13.54 8.23
N TRP A 76 9.86 -14.02 9.39
CA TRP A 76 9.75 -15.43 9.70
C TRP A 76 8.29 -15.88 9.80
N ARG A 77 7.41 -15.07 10.36
CA ARG A 77 5.96 -15.31 10.43
C ARG A 77 5.32 -15.35 9.04
N GLU A 78 5.67 -14.43 8.15
CA GLU A 78 5.20 -14.47 6.75
C GLU A 78 5.55 -15.80 6.09
N ILE A 79 6.80 -16.27 6.25
CA ILE A 79 7.26 -17.56 5.72
C ILE A 79 6.45 -18.72 6.31
N GLN A 80 6.25 -18.74 7.62
CA GLN A 80 5.47 -19.78 8.31
C GLN A 80 4.02 -19.81 7.83
N ILE A 81 3.39 -18.64 7.68
CA ILE A 81 2.00 -18.53 7.21
C ILE A 81 1.90 -19.01 5.76
N MET A 82 2.81 -18.61 4.88
CA MET A 82 2.80 -19.06 3.49
C MET A 82 2.96 -20.59 3.38
N HIS A 83 3.80 -21.21 4.21
CA HIS A 83 3.92 -22.67 4.28
C HIS A 83 2.63 -23.31 4.83
N HIS A 84 2.04 -22.72 5.86
CA HIS A 84 0.84 -23.22 6.50
C HIS A 84 -0.39 -23.21 5.57
N LEU A 85 -0.45 -22.24 4.65
CA LEU A 85 -1.52 -22.04 3.69
C LEU A 85 -1.23 -22.64 2.29
N SER A 86 -0.11 -23.32 2.10
CA SER A 86 0.42 -23.76 0.79
C SER A 86 -0.49 -24.73 0.01
N GLU A 87 -1.43 -25.40 0.67
CA GLU A 87 -2.35 -26.37 0.04
C GLU A 87 -3.54 -25.70 -0.67
N HIS A 88 -3.80 -24.39 -0.41
CA HIS A 88 -4.92 -23.71 -1.03
C HIS A 88 -4.59 -23.32 -2.48
N PRO A 89 -5.43 -23.68 -3.47
CA PRO A 89 -5.13 -23.48 -4.90
C PRO A 89 -5.02 -22.01 -5.30
N ASN A 90 -5.67 -21.09 -4.55
CA ASN A 90 -5.68 -19.65 -4.82
C ASN A 90 -4.73 -18.85 -3.89
N ILE A 91 -3.75 -19.51 -3.28
CA ILE A 91 -2.64 -18.87 -2.56
C ILE A 91 -1.34 -19.18 -3.29
N VAL A 92 -0.47 -18.18 -3.42
CA VAL A 92 0.84 -18.36 -4.04
C VAL A 92 1.65 -19.35 -3.21
N ARG A 93 2.10 -20.42 -3.87
CA ARG A 93 2.87 -21.47 -3.22
C ARG A 93 4.32 -21.07 -3.07
N ILE A 94 4.84 -21.16 -1.85
CA ILE A 94 6.27 -21.00 -1.59
C ILE A 94 7.03 -22.25 -2.07
N LYS A 95 8.10 -22.05 -2.83
CA LYS A 95 8.96 -23.10 -3.36
C LYS A 95 10.14 -23.38 -2.46
N GLY A 96 10.70 -22.35 -1.86
CA GLY A 96 11.83 -22.45 -0.94
C GLY A 96 12.25 -21.10 -0.38
N THR A 97 13.01 -21.16 0.71
CA THR A 97 13.56 -19.99 1.39
C THR A 97 15.07 -20.11 1.50
N TYR A 98 15.75 -19.01 1.25
CA TYR A 98 17.21 -18.93 1.28
C TYR A 98 17.62 -17.68 2.05
N GLU A 99 18.74 -17.76 2.72
CA GLU A 99 19.26 -16.63 3.49
C GLU A 99 20.77 -16.56 3.40
N ASP A 100 21.26 -15.36 3.07
CA ASP A 100 22.66 -15.02 3.07
C ASP A 100 22.97 -13.93 4.12
N PRO A 101 24.21 -13.44 4.27
CA PRO A 101 24.51 -12.38 5.24
C PRO A 101 23.79 -11.05 4.99
N VAL A 102 23.29 -10.80 3.77
CA VAL A 102 22.74 -9.50 3.33
C VAL A 102 21.22 -9.55 3.18
N SER A 103 20.64 -10.69 2.77
CA SER A 103 19.24 -10.80 2.39
C SER A 103 18.60 -12.13 2.79
N VAL A 104 17.26 -12.08 2.90
CA VAL A 104 16.39 -13.26 2.92
C VAL A 104 15.66 -13.33 1.59
N HIS A 105 15.54 -14.53 1.01
CA HIS A 105 14.93 -14.76 -0.30
C HIS A 105 13.80 -15.78 -0.19
N LEU A 106 12.61 -15.39 -0.64
CA LEU A 106 11.45 -16.26 -0.72
C LEU A 106 11.20 -16.58 -2.20
N VAL A 107 11.47 -17.80 -2.61
CA VAL A 107 11.16 -18.28 -3.96
C VAL A 107 9.75 -18.86 -3.96
N MET A 108 8.91 -18.37 -4.86
CA MET A 108 7.50 -18.69 -4.90
C MET A 108 6.99 -18.84 -6.33
N GLU A 109 5.80 -19.38 -6.47
CA GLU A 109 5.08 -19.49 -7.74
C GLU A 109 5.04 -18.12 -8.45
N LEU A 110 5.28 -18.12 -9.76
CA LEU A 110 5.23 -16.92 -10.59
C LEU A 110 3.81 -16.66 -11.06
N CYS A 111 3.33 -15.43 -10.89
CA CYS A 111 2.06 -14.93 -11.39
C CYS A 111 2.32 -13.85 -12.45
N GLU A 112 1.99 -14.14 -13.72
CA GLU A 112 2.25 -13.27 -14.86
C GLU A 112 0.98 -12.66 -15.48
N GLY A 113 -0.20 -12.99 -14.94
CA GLY A 113 -1.49 -12.59 -15.49
C GLY A 113 -1.97 -11.19 -15.09
N GLY A 114 -1.17 -10.44 -14.32
CA GLY A 114 -1.49 -9.07 -13.89
C GLY A 114 -2.37 -9.00 -12.64
N GLU A 115 -2.57 -7.79 -12.14
CA GLU A 115 -3.39 -7.49 -10.97
C GLU A 115 -4.89 -7.65 -11.25
N LEU A 116 -5.68 -7.87 -10.20
CA LEU A 116 -7.12 -8.12 -10.28
C LEU A 116 -7.87 -7.04 -11.11
N PHE A 117 -7.69 -5.77 -10.78
CA PHE A 117 -8.42 -4.71 -11.45
C PHE A 117 -7.93 -4.44 -12.87
N ASP A 118 -6.63 -4.49 -13.11
CA ASP A 118 -6.05 -4.30 -14.44
C ASP A 118 -6.59 -5.35 -15.43
N ARG A 119 -6.72 -6.60 -14.98
CA ARG A 119 -7.27 -7.69 -15.80
C ARG A 119 -8.75 -7.49 -16.15
N ILE A 120 -9.55 -7.01 -15.19
CA ILE A 120 -10.97 -6.70 -15.42
C ILE A 120 -11.11 -5.58 -16.46
N VAL A 121 -10.30 -4.52 -16.33
CA VAL A 121 -10.27 -3.39 -17.26
C VAL A 121 -9.89 -3.83 -18.67
N GLN A 122 -8.84 -4.67 -18.80
CA GLN A 122 -8.39 -5.21 -20.09
C GLN A 122 -9.47 -6.04 -20.80
N LYS A 123 -10.32 -6.75 -20.04
CA LYS A 123 -11.38 -7.58 -20.60
C LYS A 123 -12.49 -6.76 -21.30
N GLY A 124 -12.66 -5.51 -20.93
CA GLY A 124 -13.61 -4.56 -21.56
C GLY A 124 -15.09 -4.83 -21.32
N GLN A 125 -15.44 -5.99 -20.74
CA GLN A 125 -16.80 -6.36 -20.32
C GLN A 125 -16.72 -7.10 -18.99
N TYR A 126 -17.71 -6.87 -18.14
CA TYR A 126 -17.71 -7.44 -16.80
C TYR A 126 -19.14 -7.50 -16.25
N SER A 127 -19.53 -8.59 -15.62
CA SER A 127 -20.87 -8.83 -15.10
C SER A 127 -20.89 -9.07 -13.59
N GLU A 128 -22.07 -8.96 -12.94
CA GLU A 128 -22.21 -9.35 -11.54
C GLU A 128 -21.83 -10.81 -11.28
N ARG A 129 -22.09 -11.71 -12.25
CA ARG A 129 -21.70 -13.11 -12.15
C ARG A 129 -20.19 -13.29 -12.13
N GLU A 130 -19.45 -12.52 -12.92
CA GLU A 130 -17.99 -12.51 -12.87
C GLU A 130 -17.48 -11.94 -11.57
N ALA A 131 -18.11 -10.86 -11.05
CA ALA A 131 -17.82 -10.32 -9.72
C ALA A 131 -18.05 -11.36 -8.63
N ALA A 132 -19.16 -12.12 -8.70
CA ALA A 132 -19.48 -13.17 -7.74
C ALA A 132 -18.41 -14.28 -7.72
N LYS A 133 -17.92 -14.69 -8.89
CA LYS A 133 -16.82 -15.67 -9.00
C LYS A 133 -15.53 -15.14 -8.38
N LEU A 134 -15.14 -13.91 -8.70
CA LEU A 134 -13.91 -13.31 -8.19
C LEU A 134 -13.95 -13.13 -6.67
N ILE A 135 -15.01 -12.55 -6.13
CA ILE A 135 -15.14 -12.38 -4.67
C ILE A 135 -15.30 -13.73 -3.96
N GLY A 136 -15.93 -14.71 -4.61
CA GLY A 136 -16.00 -16.08 -4.11
C GLY A 136 -14.60 -16.68 -3.91
N VAL A 137 -13.69 -16.50 -4.87
CA VAL A 137 -12.29 -16.92 -4.74
C VAL A 137 -11.58 -16.17 -3.60
N ILE A 138 -11.72 -14.84 -3.53
CA ILE A 138 -11.10 -14.03 -2.48
C ILE A 138 -11.56 -14.49 -1.10
N VAL A 139 -12.86 -14.71 -0.92
CA VAL A 139 -13.43 -15.13 0.37
C VAL A 139 -13.11 -16.59 0.68
N SER A 140 -12.93 -17.47 -0.32
CA SER A 140 -12.45 -18.84 -0.07
C SER A 140 -11.02 -18.86 0.47
N VAL A 141 -10.17 -17.95 0.02
CA VAL A 141 -8.83 -17.73 0.62
C VAL A 141 -8.96 -17.31 2.08
N LEU A 142 -9.87 -16.36 2.39
CA LEU A 142 -10.12 -15.92 3.77
C LEU A 142 -10.67 -17.04 4.65
N GLU A 143 -11.61 -17.82 4.15
CA GLU A 143 -12.15 -18.96 4.91
C GLU A 143 -11.06 -19.96 5.26
N SER A 144 -10.18 -20.26 4.31
CA SER A 144 -9.02 -21.12 4.54
C SER A 144 -8.06 -20.51 5.58
N CYS A 145 -7.74 -19.22 5.46
CA CYS A 145 -6.93 -18.51 6.44
C CYS A 145 -7.54 -18.60 7.85
N HIS A 146 -8.82 -18.22 7.98
CA HIS A 146 -9.51 -18.17 9.27
C HIS A 146 -9.65 -19.57 9.91
N SER A 147 -9.96 -20.60 9.10
CA SER A 147 -10.06 -22.00 9.58
C SER A 147 -8.74 -22.54 10.09
N LEU A 148 -7.62 -22.06 9.55
CA LEU A 148 -6.26 -22.41 9.95
C LEU A 148 -5.66 -21.44 10.99
N GLY A 149 -6.48 -20.54 11.56
CA GLY A 149 -6.05 -19.62 12.60
C GLY A 149 -5.12 -18.50 12.10
N VAL A 150 -5.29 -18.07 10.84
CA VAL A 150 -4.56 -16.96 10.25
C VAL A 150 -5.51 -15.82 9.93
N MET A 151 -5.13 -14.58 10.28
CA MET A 151 -5.80 -13.35 9.89
C MET A 151 -4.91 -12.57 8.91
N HIS A 152 -5.48 -12.10 7.78
CA HIS A 152 -4.71 -11.48 6.69
C HIS A 152 -4.26 -10.05 7.00
N ARG A 153 -5.17 -9.20 7.46
CA ARG A 153 -5.01 -7.81 7.91
C ARG A 153 -4.70 -6.76 6.82
N ASP A 154 -4.33 -7.14 5.60
CA ASP A 154 -4.09 -6.21 4.48
C ASP A 154 -4.69 -6.74 3.17
N LEU A 155 -5.97 -7.06 3.23
CA LEU A 155 -6.68 -7.51 2.03
C LEU A 155 -7.00 -6.33 1.12
N LYS A 156 -6.46 -6.38 -0.10
CA LYS A 156 -6.64 -5.37 -1.15
C LYS A 156 -6.46 -5.98 -2.53
N PRO A 157 -6.97 -5.36 -3.59
CA PRO A 157 -6.90 -5.91 -4.96
C PRO A 157 -5.48 -6.15 -5.46
N GLU A 158 -4.52 -5.32 -5.05
CA GLU A 158 -3.11 -5.40 -5.44
C GLU A 158 -2.43 -6.68 -4.93
N ASN A 159 -2.98 -7.29 -3.89
CA ASN A 159 -2.50 -8.55 -3.32
C ASN A 159 -3.10 -9.78 -4.01
N PHE A 160 -3.83 -9.60 -5.12
CA PHE A 160 -4.39 -10.66 -5.94
C PHE A 160 -3.91 -10.56 -7.38
N LEU A 161 -3.13 -11.57 -7.79
CA LEU A 161 -2.59 -11.67 -9.15
C LEU A 161 -3.17 -12.88 -9.87
N PHE A 162 -3.38 -12.75 -11.17
CA PHE A 162 -3.69 -13.93 -12.00
C PHE A 162 -2.42 -14.73 -12.30
N GLN A 163 -2.52 -16.04 -12.26
CA GLN A 163 -1.39 -16.95 -12.43
C GLN A 163 -0.76 -16.84 -13.82
N SER A 164 -1.60 -16.71 -14.87
CA SER A 164 -1.15 -16.56 -16.25
C SER A 164 -2.01 -15.57 -17.02
N VAL A 165 -1.65 -15.28 -18.25
CA VAL A 165 -2.41 -14.43 -19.17
C VAL A 165 -3.65 -15.13 -19.78
N ASP A 166 -3.83 -16.42 -19.53
CA ASP A 166 -4.96 -17.19 -20.04
C ASP A 166 -6.29 -16.68 -19.46
N GLU A 167 -7.36 -16.80 -20.23
CA GLU A 167 -8.68 -16.25 -19.83
C GLU A 167 -9.23 -16.90 -18.55
N ASP A 168 -8.97 -18.19 -18.36
CA ASP A 168 -9.38 -19.01 -17.21
C ASP A 168 -8.31 -19.11 -16.11
N ALA A 169 -7.28 -18.24 -16.15
CA ALA A 169 -6.21 -18.26 -15.18
C ALA A 169 -6.72 -18.13 -13.74
N ALA A 170 -6.14 -18.92 -12.83
CA ALA A 170 -6.47 -18.87 -11.43
C ALA A 170 -6.02 -17.54 -10.80
N LEU A 171 -6.90 -16.94 -9.98
CA LEU A 171 -6.56 -15.80 -9.13
C LEU A 171 -5.84 -16.29 -7.88
N LYS A 172 -4.73 -15.66 -7.52
CA LYS A 172 -3.81 -16.04 -6.43
C LYS A 172 -3.61 -14.89 -5.45
N ALA A 173 -3.74 -15.15 -4.15
CA ALA A 173 -3.29 -14.23 -3.10
C ALA A 173 -1.76 -14.30 -2.95
N THR A 174 -1.08 -13.18 -2.86
CA THR A 174 0.39 -13.08 -3.01
C THR A 174 1.16 -12.51 -1.84
N ASP A 175 0.55 -11.71 -0.97
CA ASP A 175 1.24 -11.00 0.11
C ASP A 175 0.59 -11.30 1.47
N PHE A 176 1.39 -11.86 2.38
CA PHE A 176 1.03 -12.20 3.76
C PHE A 176 1.90 -11.45 4.78
N GLY A 177 2.57 -10.38 4.36
CA GLY A 177 3.53 -9.64 5.18
C GLY A 177 2.93 -8.98 6.44
N LEU A 178 1.61 -8.72 6.48
CA LEU A 178 0.90 -8.22 7.65
C LEU A 178 0.08 -9.29 8.38
N SER A 179 0.08 -10.53 7.87
CA SER A 179 -0.73 -11.60 8.43
C SER A 179 -0.19 -12.10 9.77
N VAL A 180 -1.09 -12.58 10.62
CA VAL A 180 -0.75 -13.10 11.94
C VAL A 180 -1.50 -14.39 12.25
N PHE A 181 -0.91 -15.25 13.05
CA PHE A 181 -1.62 -16.34 13.71
C PHE A 181 -2.49 -15.77 14.83
N TYR A 182 -3.69 -16.32 15.01
CA TYR A 182 -4.58 -15.95 16.10
C TYR A 182 -5.26 -17.17 16.72
N LYS A 183 -5.71 -17.04 17.95
CA LYS A 183 -6.51 -18.03 18.67
C LYS A 183 -7.96 -17.57 18.75
N PRO A 184 -8.94 -18.49 18.83
CA PRO A 184 -10.33 -18.13 19.03
C PRO A 184 -10.52 -17.19 20.23
N GLY A 185 -11.15 -16.03 20.01
CA GLY A 185 -11.39 -15.01 21.02
C GLY A 185 -10.20 -14.06 21.28
N GLU A 186 -9.08 -14.23 20.62
CA GLU A 186 -7.97 -13.27 20.66
C GLU A 186 -8.34 -12.00 19.89
N THR A 187 -7.94 -10.85 20.42
CA THR A 187 -8.21 -9.55 19.83
C THR A 187 -6.91 -8.77 19.67
N PHE A 188 -6.86 -7.95 18.63
CA PHE A 188 -5.69 -7.16 18.26
C PHE A 188 -5.97 -5.68 18.39
N SER A 189 -4.93 -4.89 18.64
CA SER A 189 -5.01 -3.44 18.85
C SER A 189 -4.19 -2.61 17.86
N ASP A 190 -3.31 -3.24 17.08
CA ASP A 190 -2.50 -2.57 16.07
C ASP A 190 -3.38 -2.04 14.96
N VAL A 191 -3.21 -0.80 14.55
CA VAL A 191 -3.91 -0.25 13.39
C VAL A 191 -3.03 -0.50 12.17
N VAL A 192 -3.41 -1.48 11.38
CA VAL A 192 -2.65 -1.93 10.19
C VAL A 192 -3.59 -2.09 9.00
N GLY A 193 -3.02 -2.11 7.81
CA GLY A 193 -3.74 -2.29 6.55
C GLY A 193 -3.83 -1.00 5.73
N SER A 194 -4.50 -1.08 4.60
CA SER A 194 -4.62 0.03 3.65
C SER A 194 -5.89 0.87 3.92
N PRO A 195 -5.82 2.22 3.88
CA PRO A 195 -6.87 3.12 4.37
C PRO A 195 -8.27 2.86 3.84
N TYR A 196 -8.41 2.57 2.55
CA TYR A 196 -9.73 2.32 1.95
C TYR A 196 -10.39 1.02 2.42
N TYR A 197 -9.57 0.04 2.83
CA TYR A 197 -10.00 -1.34 3.11
C TYR A 197 -10.09 -1.64 4.60
N VAL A 198 -9.56 -0.76 5.46
CA VAL A 198 -9.51 -0.98 6.91
C VAL A 198 -10.89 -1.03 7.53
N ALA A 199 -11.12 -1.97 8.44
CA ALA A 199 -12.38 -2.11 9.13
C ALA A 199 -12.54 -1.09 10.29
N PRO A 200 -13.78 -0.69 10.64
CA PRO A 200 -14.02 0.23 11.75
C PRO A 200 -13.57 -0.31 13.11
N ASP A 201 -13.55 -1.62 13.30
CA ASP A 201 -13.06 -2.28 14.51
C ASP A 201 -11.52 -2.21 14.61
N VAL A 202 -10.79 -2.24 13.47
CA VAL A 202 -9.34 -1.96 13.43
C VAL A 202 -9.08 -0.54 13.89
N LEU A 203 -9.80 0.45 13.36
CA LEU A 203 -9.68 1.85 13.77
C LEU A 203 -10.01 2.07 15.26
N ARG A 204 -10.86 1.22 15.84
CA ARG A 204 -11.18 1.21 17.28
C ARG A 204 -10.18 0.42 18.11
N LYS A 205 -9.15 -0.16 17.51
CA LYS A 205 -8.09 -0.94 18.18
C LYS A 205 -8.62 -2.15 18.97
N HIS A 206 -9.65 -2.79 18.46
CA HIS A 206 -10.24 -3.99 19.07
C HIS A 206 -10.89 -4.85 17.98
N TYR A 207 -10.14 -5.75 17.37
CA TYR A 207 -10.58 -6.48 16.19
C TYR A 207 -10.09 -7.93 16.16
N GLY A 208 -10.74 -8.72 15.35
CA GLY A 208 -10.44 -10.11 15.03
C GLY A 208 -10.56 -10.38 13.53
N PRO A 209 -10.68 -11.66 13.12
CA PRO A 209 -10.73 -12.07 11.72
C PRO A 209 -11.91 -11.48 10.93
N GLU A 210 -12.96 -11.01 11.59
CA GLU A 210 -14.09 -10.35 10.96
C GLU A 210 -13.68 -9.07 10.20
N SER A 211 -12.54 -8.49 10.55
CA SER A 211 -11.97 -7.32 9.85
C SER A 211 -11.58 -7.63 8.40
N ASP A 212 -11.12 -8.84 8.11
CA ASP A 212 -10.79 -9.27 6.75
C ASP A 212 -12.04 -9.35 5.87
N VAL A 213 -13.19 -9.77 6.43
CA VAL A 213 -14.46 -9.81 5.69
C VAL A 213 -14.94 -8.41 5.33
N TRP A 214 -14.72 -7.42 6.19
CA TRP A 214 -14.94 -6.02 5.83
C TRP A 214 -14.12 -5.60 4.61
N SER A 215 -12.82 -5.87 4.61
CA SER A 215 -11.92 -5.55 3.50
C SER A 215 -12.37 -6.22 2.19
N ALA A 216 -12.78 -7.49 2.24
CA ALA A 216 -13.37 -8.18 1.10
C ALA A 216 -14.69 -7.52 0.63
N GLY A 217 -15.51 -7.03 1.56
CA GLY A 217 -16.73 -6.26 1.27
C GLY A 217 -16.44 -4.93 0.56
N VAL A 218 -15.37 -4.25 0.93
CA VAL A 218 -14.90 -3.05 0.22
C VAL A 218 -14.48 -3.39 -1.21
N ILE A 219 -13.71 -4.48 -1.39
CA ILE A 219 -13.32 -4.95 -2.73
C ILE A 219 -14.58 -5.24 -3.57
N LEU A 220 -15.56 -5.94 -3.02
CA LEU A 220 -16.81 -6.22 -3.72
C LEU A 220 -17.56 -4.95 -4.11
N TYR A 221 -17.64 -3.96 -3.22
CA TYR A 221 -18.25 -2.67 -3.52
C TYR A 221 -17.57 -1.99 -4.71
N ILE A 222 -16.22 -1.94 -4.71
CA ILE A 222 -15.43 -1.37 -5.81
C ILE A 222 -15.63 -2.16 -7.11
N LEU A 223 -15.65 -3.49 -7.04
CA LEU A 223 -15.89 -4.35 -8.21
C LEU A 223 -17.22 -4.00 -8.91
N LEU A 224 -18.24 -3.60 -8.18
CA LEU A 224 -19.59 -3.34 -8.73
C LEU A 224 -19.85 -1.85 -9.05
N SER A 225 -19.10 -0.93 -8.44
CA SER A 225 -19.34 0.51 -8.61
C SER A 225 -18.17 1.27 -9.29
N GLY A 226 -16.96 0.69 -9.22
CA GLY A 226 -15.73 1.33 -9.68
C GLY A 226 -15.14 2.34 -8.69
N VAL A 227 -15.77 2.56 -7.52
CA VAL A 227 -15.33 3.53 -6.52
C VAL A 227 -15.35 2.93 -5.11
N PRO A 228 -14.50 3.39 -4.18
CA PRO A 228 -14.56 2.94 -2.79
C PRO A 228 -15.87 3.38 -2.10
N PRO A 229 -16.40 2.55 -1.17
CA PRO A 229 -17.65 2.88 -0.44
C PRO A 229 -17.51 4.07 0.51
N PHE A 230 -16.30 4.35 0.96
CA PHE A 230 -15.97 5.43 1.89
C PHE A 230 -14.81 6.21 1.31
N TRP A 231 -15.05 7.47 0.98
CA TRP A 231 -14.07 8.34 0.34
C TRP A 231 -14.05 9.72 0.98
N ALA A 232 -12.88 10.32 1.05
CA ALA A 232 -12.66 11.71 1.42
C ALA A 232 -11.29 12.17 0.89
N GLU A 233 -11.05 13.47 0.87
CA GLU A 233 -9.80 14.07 0.41
C GLU A 233 -8.60 13.76 1.32
N THR A 234 -8.83 13.40 2.57
CA THR A 234 -7.79 13.08 3.54
C THR A 234 -8.02 11.70 4.16
N GLU A 235 -6.96 11.03 4.59
CA GLU A 235 -7.04 9.74 5.29
C GLU A 235 -7.91 9.80 6.54
N ILE A 236 -7.78 10.87 7.34
CA ILE A 236 -8.64 11.12 8.51
C ILE A 236 -10.10 11.23 8.08
N GLY A 237 -10.36 11.89 6.94
CA GLY A 237 -11.69 11.97 6.36
C GLY A 237 -12.23 10.60 5.97
N ILE A 238 -11.41 9.74 5.33
CA ILE A 238 -11.76 8.36 4.99
C ILE A 238 -12.11 7.59 6.25
N PHE A 239 -11.29 7.66 7.31
CA PHE A 239 -11.57 6.98 8.58
C PHE A 239 -12.87 7.46 9.23
N ARG A 240 -13.16 8.76 9.16
CA ARG A 240 -14.44 9.31 9.61
C ARG A 240 -15.62 8.73 8.84
N GLN A 241 -15.49 8.61 7.50
CA GLN A 241 -16.50 7.97 6.67
C GLN A 241 -16.67 6.48 7.00
N ILE A 242 -15.59 5.74 7.21
CA ILE A 242 -15.64 4.32 7.64
C ILE A 242 -16.39 4.18 8.97
N LEU A 243 -16.12 5.06 9.93
CA LEU A 243 -16.74 5.00 11.26
C LEU A 243 -18.21 5.44 11.27
N GLN A 244 -18.62 6.41 10.44
CA GLN A 244 -19.89 7.13 10.57
C GLN A 244 -20.66 7.31 9.25
N GLY A 245 -20.01 7.21 8.08
CA GLY A 245 -20.60 7.45 6.76
C GLY A 245 -21.68 6.41 6.41
N ARG A 246 -22.46 6.68 5.40
CA ARG A 246 -23.48 5.76 4.87
C ARG A 246 -23.00 5.14 3.57
N LEU A 247 -23.38 3.86 3.35
CA LEU A 247 -23.17 3.21 2.06
C LEU A 247 -24.15 3.83 1.06
N ASP A 248 -23.62 4.24 -0.08
CA ASP A 248 -24.40 4.70 -1.21
C ASP A 248 -24.83 3.50 -2.07
N PHE A 249 -26.14 3.35 -2.26
CA PHE A 249 -26.74 2.38 -3.17
C PHE A 249 -27.80 3.04 -4.06
N GLU A 250 -27.77 4.36 -4.17
CA GLU A 250 -28.75 5.18 -4.89
C GLU A 250 -28.16 5.80 -6.16
N SER A 251 -26.89 6.24 -6.10
CA SER A 251 -26.17 6.79 -7.23
C SER A 251 -25.86 5.74 -8.30
N GLU A 252 -25.65 6.14 -9.55
CA GLU A 252 -25.18 5.22 -10.61
C GLU A 252 -23.82 4.60 -10.24
N PRO A 253 -23.63 3.29 -10.45
CA PRO A 253 -24.46 2.34 -11.21
C PRO A 253 -25.46 1.52 -10.34
N TRP A 254 -25.64 1.86 -9.06
CA TRP A 254 -26.37 1.05 -8.09
C TRP A 254 -27.82 0.75 -8.45
N PRO A 255 -28.61 1.64 -9.11
CA PRO A 255 -29.96 1.30 -9.54
C PRO A 255 -30.01 0.07 -10.44
N GLY A 256 -28.96 -0.17 -11.24
CA GLY A 256 -28.84 -1.33 -12.13
C GLY A 256 -28.32 -2.61 -11.47
N ILE A 257 -27.77 -2.53 -10.26
CA ILE A 257 -27.20 -3.66 -9.53
C ILE A 257 -28.28 -4.42 -8.75
N SER A 258 -28.17 -5.75 -8.72
CA SER A 258 -29.17 -6.62 -8.08
C SER A 258 -29.33 -6.35 -6.58
N ALA A 259 -30.54 -6.55 -6.07
CA ALA A 259 -30.82 -6.43 -4.64
C ALA A 259 -30.01 -7.44 -3.80
N SER A 260 -29.70 -8.60 -4.37
CA SER A 260 -28.93 -9.65 -3.70
C SER A 260 -27.46 -9.25 -3.51
N ALA A 261 -26.83 -8.60 -4.50
CA ALA A 261 -25.50 -8.03 -4.37
C ALA A 261 -25.43 -6.97 -3.25
N LYS A 262 -26.41 -6.04 -3.26
CA LYS A 262 -26.51 -5.00 -2.23
C LYS A 262 -26.73 -5.57 -0.82
N ASP A 263 -27.49 -6.65 -0.70
CA ASP A 263 -27.72 -7.36 0.57
C ASP A 263 -26.42 -7.94 1.11
N LEU A 264 -25.66 -8.65 0.25
CA LEU A 264 -24.37 -9.21 0.60
C LEU A 264 -23.39 -8.12 1.09
N ILE A 265 -23.25 -7.03 0.32
CA ILE A 265 -22.35 -5.91 0.69
C ILE A 265 -22.75 -5.31 2.05
N ARG A 266 -24.07 -5.07 2.30
CA ARG A 266 -24.51 -4.53 3.60
C ARG A 266 -24.13 -5.44 4.76
N LYS A 267 -24.17 -6.76 4.56
CA LYS A 267 -23.84 -7.75 5.58
C LYS A 267 -22.34 -7.88 5.81
N MET A 268 -21.52 -7.76 4.74
CA MET A 268 -20.07 -7.75 4.84
C MET A 268 -19.57 -6.43 5.45
N LEU A 269 -20.20 -5.31 5.16
CA LEU A 269 -19.87 -3.97 5.67
C LEU A 269 -20.72 -3.57 6.89
N ASP A 270 -21.17 -4.54 7.71
CA ASP A 270 -21.77 -4.21 9.02
C ASP A 270 -20.66 -3.72 9.96
N ARG A 271 -20.83 -2.52 10.53
CA ARG A 271 -19.86 -1.92 11.47
C ARG A 271 -19.76 -2.65 12.81
N ASN A 272 -20.74 -3.48 13.12
CA ASN A 272 -20.68 -4.35 14.27
C ASN A 272 -20.07 -5.71 13.85
N PRO A 273 -18.82 -6.03 14.24
CA PRO A 273 -18.17 -7.28 13.83
C PRO A 273 -18.96 -8.54 14.23
N LYS A 274 -19.75 -8.47 15.31
CA LYS A 274 -20.59 -9.59 15.76
C LYS A 274 -21.81 -9.85 14.87
N ARG A 275 -22.20 -8.93 14.00
CA ARG A 275 -23.30 -9.08 13.03
C ARG A 275 -22.79 -9.19 11.61
N ARG A 276 -21.52 -8.84 11.39
CA ARG A 276 -20.86 -9.00 10.11
C ARG A 276 -20.78 -10.49 9.78
N LEU A 277 -21.03 -10.85 8.53
CA LEU A 277 -20.89 -12.24 8.09
C LEU A 277 -19.47 -12.73 8.31
N THR A 278 -19.32 -14.00 8.64
CA THR A 278 -18.08 -14.74 8.55
C THR A 278 -17.73 -15.06 7.09
N ALA A 279 -16.48 -15.40 6.79
CA ALA A 279 -16.09 -15.81 5.44
C ALA A 279 -16.94 -17.00 4.95
N HIS A 280 -17.21 -17.96 5.81
CA HIS A 280 -18.07 -19.12 5.50
C HIS A 280 -19.49 -18.70 5.13
N GLU A 281 -20.11 -17.80 5.91
CA GLU A 281 -21.48 -17.31 5.63
C GLU A 281 -21.54 -16.50 4.32
N VAL A 282 -20.48 -15.76 3.98
CA VAL A 282 -20.37 -15.08 2.67
C VAL A 282 -20.38 -16.11 1.54
N LEU A 283 -19.58 -17.18 1.64
CA LEU A 283 -19.55 -18.24 0.64
C LEU A 283 -20.89 -18.99 0.48
N CYS A 284 -21.72 -19.01 1.53
CA CYS A 284 -23.06 -19.59 1.49
C CYS A 284 -24.14 -18.62 1.00
N HIS A 285 -23.81 -17.35 0.71
CA HIS A 285 -24.79 -16.36 0.30
C HIS A 285 -25.35 -16.68 -1.10
N PRO A 286 -26.68 -16.57 -1.35
CA PRO A 286 -27.30 -16.92 -2.63
C PRO A 286 -26.67 -16.25 -3.85
N TRP A 287 -26.18 -15.01 -3.71
CA TRP A 287 -25.51 -14.27 -4.79
C TRP A 287 -24.17 -14.89 -5.19
N ILE A 288 -23.51 -15.63 -4.30
CA ILE A 288 -22.25 -16.35 -4.55
C ILE A 288 -22.50 -17.76 -5.09
N VAL A 289 -23.43 -18.50 -4.48
CA VAL A 289 -23.59 -19.94 -4.75
C VAL A 289 -24.52 -20.27 -5.91
N ASP A 290 -25.43 -19.36 -6.28
CA ASP A 290 -26.42 -19.60 -7.32
C ASP A 290 -26.16 -18.72 -8.54
N ASP A 291 -25.63 -19.32 -9.60
CA ASP A 291 -25.34 -18.65 -10.88
C ASP A 291 -26.56 -17.93 -11.50
N LYS A 292 -27.78 -18.23 -11.04
CA LYS A 292 -29.02 -17.58 -11.51
C LYS A 292 -29.33 -16.29 -10.74
N VAL A 293 -28.75 -16.11 -9.56
CA VAL A 293 -29.01 -14.93 -8.70
C VAL A 293 -28.12 -13.74 -9.09
N ALA A 294 -26.86 -13.99 -9.44
CA ALA A 294 -25.97 -12.97 -9.99
C ALA A 294 -26.19 -12.83 -11.50
N PRO A 295 -26.70 -11.68 -12.00
CA PRO A 295 -26.97 -11.50 -13.43
C PRO A 295 -25.71 -11.59 -14.29
N ASP A 296 -25.84 -12.23 -15.45
CA ASP A 296 -24.76 -12.30 -16.47
C ASP A 296 -24.98 -11.23 -17.56
N LYS A 297 -25.30 -10.03 -17.11
CA LYS A 297 -25.43 -8.85 -17.95
C LYS A 297 -24.24 -7.95 -17.70
N PRO A 298 -23.57 -7.43 -18.76
CA PRO A 298 -22.49 -6.49 -18.58
C PRO A 298 -22.90 -5.31 -17.68
N LEU A 299 -22.04 -4.95 -16.75
CA LEU A 299 -22.16 -3.73 -15.96
C LEU A 299 -22.03 -2.50 -16.85
N ASP A 300 -22.47 -1.35 -16.34
CA ASP A 300 -22.28 -0.07 -17.02
C ASP A 300 -20.78 0.17 -17.31
N SER A 301 -20.47 0.63 -18.51
CA SER A 301 -19.10 0.95 -18.93
C SER A 301 -18.42 1.97 -18.02
N ALA A 302 -19.19 2.83 -17.36
CA ALA A 302 -18.69 3.76 -16.35
C ALA A 302 -17.99 3.05 -15.16
N VAL A 303 -18.37 1.81 -14.83
CA VAL A 303 -17.71 1.04 -13.77
C VAL A 303 -16.27 0.71 -14.16
N LEU A 304 -16.07 0.24 -15.39
CA LEU A 304 -14.73 -0.07 -15.91
C LEU A 304 -13.86 1.19 -16.01
N SER A 305 -14.42 2.31 -16.51
CA SER A 305 -13.71 3.58 -16.55
C SER A 305 -13.28 4.03 -15.14
N ARG A 306 -14.15 3.90 -14.14
CA ARG A 306 -13.83 4.26 -12.75
C ARG A 306 -12.79 3.34 -12.12
N LEU A 307 -12.82 2.02 -12.40
CA LEU A 307 -11.78 1.09 -11.94
C LEU A 307 -10.41 1.45 -12.51
N LYS A 308 -10.37 1.82 -13.79
CA LYS A 308 -9.19 2.29 -14.49
C LYS A 308 -8.64 3.57 -13.83
N GLN A 309 -9.52 4.55 -13.57
CA GLN A 309 -9.24 5.77 -12.86
C GLN A 309 -8.59 5.53 -11.49
N PHE A 310 -9.19 4.69 -10.70
CA PHE A 310 -8.71 4.39 -9.35
C PHE A 310 -7.28 3.83 -9.36
N SER A 311 -6.95 2.96 -10.31
CA SER A 311 -5.60 2.38 -10.44
C SER A 311 -4.54 3.41 -10.87
N ALA A 312 -4.84 4.22 -11.89
CA ALA A 312 -3.83 5.08 -12.52
C ALA A 312 -3.51 6.35 -11.73
N MET A 313 -4.52 6.98 -11.11
CA MET A 313 -4.39 8.25 -10.38
C MET A 313 -3.33 8.17 -9.26
N ASN A 314 -3.24 7.04 -8.58
CA ASN A 314 -2.27 6.84 -7.49
C ASN A 314 -0.80 6.86 -7.96
N LYS A 315 -0.52 6.44 -9.19
CA LYS A 315 0.86 6.33 -9.73
C LYS A 315 1.41 7.72 -10.12
N LEU A 316 0.63 8.52 -10.86
CA LEU A 316 1.06 9.86 -11.27
C LEU A 316 1.22 10.82 -10.09
N LYS A 317 0.30 10.75 -9.13
CA LYS A 317 0.36 11.59 -7.93
C LYS A 317 1.62 11.37 -7.11
N LYS A 318 2.09 10.13 -6.96
CA LYS A 318 3.36 9.82 -6.29
C LYS A 318 4.55 10.45 -6.99
N MET A 319 4.60 10.39 -8.34
CA MET A 319 5.67 11.04 -9.11
C MET A 319 5.66 12.56 -8.92
N ALA A 320 4.47 13.18 -9.03
CA ALA A 320 4.34 14.63 -8.89
C ALA A 320 4.76 15.15 -7.51
N LEU A 321 4.38 14.48 -6.43
CA LEU A 321 4.79 14.84 -5.08
C LEU A 321 6.32 14.78 -4.89
N ARG A 322 6.99 13.79 -5.49
CA ARG A 322 8.45 13.71 -5.47
C ARG A 322 9.09 14.86 -6.23
N VAL A 323 8.59 15.20 -7.41
CA VAL A 323 9.08 16.35 -8.19
C VAL A 323 8.94 17.67 -7.43
N ILE A 324 7.78 17.90 -6.77
CA ILE A 324 7.57 19.09 -5.95
C ILE A 324 8.61 19.17 -4.84
N ALA A 325 8.82 18.07 -4.12
CA ALA A 325 9.76 18.01 -3.02
C ALA A 325 11.22 18.33 -3.45
N GLU A 326 11.65 17.85 -4.62
CA GLU A 326 13.00 18.08 -5.15
C GLU A 326 13.24 19.53 -5.65
N ARG A 327 12.16 20.29 -5.94
CA ARG A 327 12.24 21.62 -6.58
C ARG A 327 11.97 22.81 -5.68
N LEU A 328 11.66 22.60 -4.42
CA LEU A 328 11.43 23.69 -3.45
C LEU A 328 12.68 24.59 -3.30
N SER A 329 12.49 25.90 -3.18
CA SER A 329 13.57 26.87 -3.13
C SER A 329 14.45 26.72 -1.89
N GLU A 330 15.74 27.11 -1.99
CA GLU A 330 16.67 27.05 -0.84
C GLU A 330 16.23 27.95 0.34
N GLU A 331 15.48 29.03 0.10
CA GLU A 331 14.94 29.89 1.14
C GLU A 331 13.79 29.20 1.90
N GLU A 332 12.97 28.42 1.18
CA GLU A 332 11.85 27.67 1.79
C GLU A 332 12.31 26.44 2.56
N ILE A 333 13.43 25.85 2.16
CA ILE A 333 13.95 24.58 2.68
C ILE A 333 15.32 24.69 3.37
N GLY A 334 15.89 25.89 3.44
CA GLY A 334 17.24 26.10 4.04
C GLY A 334 17.39 25.49 5.43
N GLY A 335 16.36 25.65 6.28
CA GLY A 335 16.31 25.01 7.59
C GLY A 335 16.20 23.48 7.52
N LEU A 336 15.47 22.96 6.55
CA LEU A 336 15.30 21.51 6.35
C LEU A 336 16.55 20.86 5.79
N LYS A 337 17.29 21.54 4.92
CA LYS A 337 18.58 21.08 4.38
C LYS A 337 19.64 20.95 5.49
N GLU A 338 19.70 21.93 6.38
CA GLU A 338 20.62 21.87 7.53
C GLU A 338 20.17 20.77 8.52
N LEU A 339 18.86 20.59 8.71
CA LEU A 339 18.32 19.52 9.54
C LEU A 339 18.63 18.15 8.94
N PHE A 340 18.46 17.98 7.62
CA PHE A 340 18.86 16.76 6.92
C PHE A 340 20.34 16.43 7.14
N LYS A 341 21.24 17.40 6.94
CA LYS A 341 22.69 17.25 7.17
C LYS A 341 23.06 16.95 8.63
N MET A 342 22.27 17.45 9.59
CA MET A 342 22.49 17.12 11.01
C MET A 342 22.11 15.68 11.33
N ILE A 343 21.17 15.10 10.58
CA ILE A 343 20.70 13.73 10.75
C ILE A 343 21.57 12.76 9.94
N ASP A 344 21.87 13.08 8.67
CA ASP A 344 22.83 12.37 7.80
C ASP A 344 24.26 12.61 8.31
N THR A 345 24.68 11.84 9.30
CA THR A 345 25.93 12.05 10.03
C THR A 345 27.16 11.57 9.28
N ASP A 346 27.00 10.62 8.40
CA ASP A 346 28.08 10.07 7.56
C ASP A 346 28.20 10.76 6.18
N ASN A 347 27.31 11.72 5.89
CA ASN A 347 27.19 12.44 4.63
C ASN A 347 27.02 11.50 3.42
N SER A 348 26.28 10.42 3.60
CA SER A 348 25.97 9.47 2.54
C SER A 348 24.96 10.02 1.51
N GLY A 349 24.27 11.12 1.84
CA GLY A 349 23.17 11.69 1.06
C GLY A 349 21.83 11.02 1.33
N THR A 350 21.80 10.09 2.30
CA THR A 350 20.58 9.40 2.73
C THR A 350 20.56 9.23 4.26
N ILE A 351 19.40 9.32 4.86
CA ILE A 351 19.22 9.11 6.31
C ILE A 351 18.85 7.64 6.55
N THR A 352 19.67 6.96 7.31
CA THR A 352 19.39 5.61 7.82
C THR A 352 18.46 5.68 9.05
N PHE A 353 17.88 4.54 9.43
CA PHE A 353 17.06 4.45 10.64
C PHE A 353 17.81 4.85 11.92
N ASP A 354 19.06 4.43 12.06
CA ASP A 354 19.85 4.75 13.25
C ASP A 354 20.17 6.25 13.31
N GLU A 355 20.42 6.89 12.18
CA GLU A 355 20.60 8.33 12.07
C GLU A 355 19.33 9.13 12.35
N LEU A 356 18.18 8.67 11.82
CA LEU A 356 16.88 9.27 12.12
C LEU A 356 16.56 9.18 13.62
N LYS A 357 16.82 8.04 14.25
CA LYS A 357 16.63 7.81 15.68
C LYS A 357 17.51 8.74 16.54
N GLU A 358 18.78 8.88 16.21
CA GLU A 358 19.68 9.80 16.89
C GLU A 358 19.33 11.27 16.62
N GLY A 359 18.91 11.60 15.40
CA GLY A 359 18.44 12.94 15.03
C GLY A 359 17.20 13.35 15.81
N LEU A 360 16.19 12.48 15.91
CA LEU A 360 14.98 12.71 16.68
C LEU A 360 15.27 12.93 18.18
N LYS A 361 16.18 12.15 18.77
CA LYS A 361 16.63 12.35 20.15
C LYS A 361 17.28 13.71 20.37
N ARG A 362 18.13 14.18 19.42
CA ARG A 362 18.80 15.49 19.50
C ARG A 362 17.81 16.65 19.50
N VAL A 363 16.69 16.51 18.82
CA VAL A 363 15.60 17.53 18.84
C VAL A 363 14.62 17.34 19.99
N GLY A 364 14.90 16.43 20.95
CA GLY A 364 14.11 16.22 22.15
C GLY A 364 12.85 15.35 21.97
N SER A 365 12.80 14.57 20.91
CA SER A 365 11.68 13.64 20.68
C SER A 365 11.85 12.38 21.52
N GLU A 366 10.80 12.00 22.27
CA GLU A 366 10.74 10.78 23.11
C GLU A 366 9.96 9.63 22.43
N LEU A 367 10.02 9.54 21.11
CA LEU A 367 9.32 8.50 20.36
C LEU A 367 9.89 7.10 20.62
N MET A 368 9.01 6.11 20.67
CA MET A 368 9.40 4.71 20.75
C MET A 368 10.02 4.26 19.40
N GLU A 369 10.84 3.24 19.44
CA GLU A 369 11.53 2.71 18.26
C GLU A 369 10.56 2.27 17.15
N SER A 370 9.40 1.74 17.53
CA SER A 370 8.32 1.42 16.59
C SER A 370 7.72 2.66 15.91
N GLU A 371 7.61 3.77 16.64
CA GLU A 371 7.07 5.03 16.08
C GLU A 371 8.08 5.71 15.14
N ILE A 372 9.37 5.61 15.46
CA ILE A 372 10.45 6.10 14.57
C ILE A 372 10.49 5.27 13.29
N LYS A 373 10.24 3.97 13.40
CA LYS A 373 10.14 3.11 12.22
C LYS A 373 8.95 3.48 11.34
N ASP A 374 7.81 3.75 11.94
CA ASP A 374 6.62 4.20 11.21
C ASP A 374 6.89 5.50 10.44
N LEU A 375 7.66 6.41 11.04
CA LEU A 375 8.11 7.65 10.39
C LEU A 375 9.07 7.37 9.23
N MET A 376 10.03 6.46 9.42
CA MET A 376 10.95 6.02 8.38
C MET A 376 10.21 5.43 7.19
N ASP A 377 9.32 4.47 7.46
CA ASP A 377 8.50 3.82 6.44
C ASP A 377 7.53 4.79 5.75
N ALA A 378 7.10 5.85 6.45
CA ALA A 378 6.25 6.89 5.85
C ALA A 378 7.04 7.83 4.93
N ALA A 379 8.31 8.06 5.19
CA ALA A 379 9.16 8.95 4.43
C ALA A 379 9.86 8.26 3.24
N ASP A 380 10.29 7.01 3.38
CA ASP A 380 10.96 6.20 2.33
C ASP A 380 9.95 5.82 1.22
N ILE A 381 9.83 6.66 0.21
CA ILE A 381 8.82 6.55 -0.87
C ILE A 381 9.18 5.43 -1.85
N ASP A 382 10.46 5.28 -2.17
CA ASP A 382 10.95 4.28 -3.12
C ASP A 382 11.29 2.93 -2.46
N ASN A 383 11.08 2.83 -1.14
CA ASN A 383 11.40 1.67 -0.31
C ASN A 383 12.88 1.22 -0.41
N SER A 384 13.80 2.17 -0.50
CA SER A 384 15.25 1.91 -0.50
C SER A 384 15.78 1.42 0.85
N GLY A 385 15.05 1.67 1.94
CA GLY A 385 15.44 1.43 3.33
C GLY A 385 16.23 2.58 3.93
N THR A 386 16.29 3.72 3.23
CA THR A 386 16.86 4.98 3.66
C THR A 386 15.97 6.11 3.17
N ILE A 387 16.06 7.29 3.75
CA ILE A 387 15.33 8.48 3.29
C ILE A 387 16.34 9.35 2.54
N ASP A 388 16.14 9.51 1.24
CA ASP A 388 16.93 10.49 0.49
C ASP A 388 16.48 11.93 0.79
N TYR A 389 17.22 12.92 0.30
CA TYR A 389 16.90 14.32 0.59
C TYR A 389 15.52 14.74 0.02
N GLY A 390 15.12 14.24 -1.15
CA GLY A 390 13.81 14.52 -1.76
C GLY A 390 12.67 13.92 -0.94
N GLU A 391 12.85 12.71 -0.46
CA GLU A 391 11.91 12.01 0.40
C GLU A 391 11.77 12.67 1.77
N PHE A 392 12.92 13.09 2.35
CA PHE A 392 12.93 13.85 3.60
C PHE A 392 12.13 15.15 3.47
N LEU A 393 12.31 15.89 2.39
CA LEU A 393 11.53 17.09 2.11
C LEU A 393 10.04 16.78 1.96
N ALA A 394 9.70 15.77 1.14
CA ALA A 394 8.30 15.35 0.94
C ALA A 394 7.60 14.95 2.24
N ALA A 395 8.34 14.34 3.18
CA ALA A 395 7.81 13.89 4.46
C ALA A 395 7.74 14.99 5.54
N THR A 396 8.55 16.04 5.42
CA THR A 396 8.65 17.11 6.43
C THR A 396 7.86 18.37 6.07
N ILE A 397 7.55 18.56 4.79
CA ILE A 397 6.82 19.74 4.33
C ILE A 397 5.31 19.51 4.52
N HIS A 398 4.65 20.48 5.15
CA HIS A 398 3.19 20.49 5.29
C HIS A 398 2.50 20.42 3.93
N LEU A 399 1.48 19.56 3.80
CA LEU A 399 0.61 19.41 2.64
C LEU A 399 0.16 20.77 2.06
N ASN A 400 -0.17 21.74 2.91
CA ASN A 400 -0.53 23.10 2.51
C ASN A 400 0.57 23.86 1.74
N LYS A 401 1.83 23.45 1.84
CA LYS A 401 2.93 24.04 1.03
C LYS A 401 3.10 23.28 -0.28
N LEU A 402 2.87 21.96 -0.29
CA LEU A 402 2.93 21.14 -1.51
C LEU A 402 1.80 21.47 -2.49
N GLU A 403 0.64 21.90 -1.98
CA GLU A 403 -0.55 22.26 -2.77
C GLU A 403 -0.57 23.74 -3.21
N ARG A 404 0.48 24.52 -2.91
CA ARG A 404 0.57 25.90 -3.42
C ARG A 404 0.65 25.90 -4.93
N GLU A 405 -0.05 26.87 -5.55
CA GLU A 405 -0.12 27.07 -6.99
C GLU A 405 1.26 27.06 -7.67
N GLU A 406 2.25 27.72 -7.05
CA GLU A 406 3.63 27.83 -7.54
C GLU A 406 4.33 26.46 -7.62
N ASN A 407 4.10 25.59 -6.63
CA ASN A 407 4.70 24.26 -6.55
C ASN A 407 4.03 23.28 -7.52
N LEU A 408 2.71 23.36 -7.64
CA LEU A 408 1.95 22.61 -8.65
C LEU A 408 2.36 23.00 -10.06
N LEU A 409 2.53 24.29 -10.32
CA LEU A 409 3.00 24.80 -11.61
C LEU A 409 4.43 24.34 -11.92
N SER A 410 5.31 24.33 -10.90
CA SER A 410 6.67 23.83 -11.04
C SER A 410 6.72 22.33 -11.34
N ALA A 411 5.85 21.53 -10.70
CA ALA A 411 5.73 20.11 -10.99
C ALA A 411 5.16 19.88 -12.39
N PHE A 412 4.13 20.59 -12.76
CA PHE A 412 3.56 20.55 -14.10
C PHE A 412 4.64 20.81 -15.17
N SER A 413 5.41 21.90 -15.02
CA SER A 413 6.51 22.26 -15.94
C SER A 413 7.66 21.23 -15.96
N TYR A 414 7.75 20.34 -14.97
CA TYR A 414 8.69 19.23 -15.02
C TYR A 414 8.24 18.15 -16.00
N PHE A 415 6.94 17.87 -16.04
CA PHE A 415 6.38 16.91 -16.97
C PHE A 415 6.24 17.52 -18.36
N ASP A 416 5.74 18.74 -18.49
CA ASP A 416 5.67 19.54 -19.73
C ASP A 416 7.08 20.01 -20.13
N LYS A 417 7.83 19.14 -20.80
CA LYS A 417 9.25 19.36 -21.15
C LYS A 417 9.45 20.39 -22.26
N ASP A 418 8.49 20.49 -23.19
CA ASP A 418 8.56 21.37 -24.34
C ASP A 418 7.89 22.75 -24.08
N GLY A 419 7.24 22.89 -22.92
CA GLY A 419 6.56 24.13 -22.53
C GLY A 419 5.29 24.40 -23.34
N SER A 420 4.66 23.36 -23.86
CA SER A 420 3.43 23.46 -24.67
C SER A 420 2.19 23.87 -23.86
N GLY A 421 2.25 23.77 -22.54
CA GLY A 421 1.12 23.95 -21.64
C GLY A 421 0.29 22.68 -21.42
N PHE A 422 0.77 21.54 -21.93
CA PHE A 422 0.13 20.25 -21.82
C PHE A 422 1.17 19.17 -21.49
N ILE A 423 0.77 18.16 -20.73
CA ILE A 423 1.56 16.94 -20.53
C ILE A 423 1.05 15.89 -21.52
N THR A 424 1.94 15.44 -22.41
CA THR A 424 1.66 14.46 -23.44
C THR A 424 2.04 13.04 -23.01
N ILE A 425 1.60 12.03 -23.75
CA ILE A 425 1.96 10.61 -23.52
C ILE A 425 3.47 10.41 -23.56
N ASP A 426 4.16 11.03 -24.54
CA ASP A 426 5.61 10.89 -24.71
C ASP A 426 6.40 11.46 -23.52
N GLU A 427 5.95 12.59 -22.99
CA GLU A 427 6.55 13.24 -21.82
C GLU A 427 6.29 12.44 -20.55
N LEU A 428 5.10 11.90 -20.40
CA LEU A 428 4.77 11.03 -19.27
C LEU A 428 5.57 9.72 -19.31
N GLN A 429 5.80 9.16 -20.52
CA GLN A 429 6.66 8.00 -20.72
C GLN A 429 8.10 8.29 -20.33
N LEU A 430 8.62 9.45 -20.65
CA LEU A 430 9.96 9.87 -20.26
C LEU A 430 10.07 9.99 -18.75
N ALA A 431 9.10 10.62 -18.10
CA ALA A 431 9.05 10.73 -16.64
C ALA A 431 8.99 9.35 -15.96
N CYS A 432 8.13 8.44 -16.44
CA CYS A 432 8.07 7.07 -15.90
C CYS A 432 9.42 6.34 -15.96
N LYS A 433 10.19 6.52 -17.04
CA LYS A 433 11.55 5.96 -17.14
C LYS A 433 12.51 6.57 -16.13
N GLU A 434 12.45 7.89 -15.93
CA GLU A 434 13.29 8.60 -14.95
C GLU A 434 12.99 8.11 -13.51
N PHE A 435 11.72 7.80 -13.19
CA PHE A 435 11.31 7.28 -11.89
C PHE A 435 11.41 5.75 -11.73
N GLY A 436 11.94 5.04 -12.76
CA GLY A 436 12.11 3.58 -12.71
C GLY A 436 10.81 2.79 -12.71
N LEU A 437 9.71 3.40 -13.17
CA LEU A 437 8.42 2.74 -13.32
C LEU A 437 8.39 2.00 -14.67
N SER A 438 8.08 0.70 -14.63
CA SER A 438 7.93 -0.12 -15.83
C SER A 438 6.67 0.28 -16.63
N GLU A 439 6.65 -0.11 -17.92
CA GLU A 439 5.59 0.21 -18.89
C GLU A 439 4.19 0.21 -18.28
N LEU A 440 3.70 1.41 -17.99
CA LEU A 440 2.34 1.68 -17.56
C LEU A 440 1.49 1.90 -18.82
N HIS A 441 0.20 1.62 -18.74
CA HIS A 441 -0.77 2.05 -19.74
C HIS A 441 -0.93 3.57 -19.68
N LEU A 442 -0.03 4.30 -20.34
CA LEU A 442 0.08 5.77 -20.26
C LEU A 442 -1.12 6.47 -20.90
N ASP A 443 -1.63 5.91 -22.00
CA ASP A 443 -2.88 6.37 -22.62
C ASP A 443 -4.02 6.39 -21.61
N ASP A 444 -4.05 5.38 -20.73
CA ASP A 444 -5.04 5.24 -19.69
C ASP A 444 -4.85 6.27 -18.58
N MET A 445 -3.61 6.60 -18.22
CA MET A 445 -3.31 7.62 -17.21
C MET A 445 -3.74 9.01 -17.69
N ILE A 446 -3.52 9.33 -18.96
CA ILE A 446 -3.96 10.59 -19.54
C ILE A 446 -5.47 10.65 -19.61
N SER A 447 -6.12 9.66 -20.23
CA SER A 447 -7.58 9.68 -20.44
C SER A 447 -8.41 9.80 -19.16
N GLU A 448 -7.80 9.62 -18.00
CA GLU A 448 -8.44 9.67 -16.71
C GLU A 448 -8.33 11.01 -16.00
N ILE A 449 -7.31 11.77 -16.37
CA ILE A 449 -7.05 13.10 -15.83
C ILE A 449 -7.58 14.14 -16.81
N ASP A 450 -7.55 13.81 -18.10
CA ASP A 450 -8.06 14.56 -19.22
C ASP A 450 -9.61 14.62 -19.16
N GLU A 451 -10.14 15.71 -18.59
CA GLU A 451 -11.59 15.94 -18.43
C GLU A 451 -12.26 16.38 -19.75
N ASP A 452 -11.51 17.05 -20.64
CA ASP A 452 -12.04 17.56 -21.91
C ASP A 452 -11.81 16.61 -23.09
N ASN A 453 -11.09 15.51 -22.88
CA ASN A 453 -10.78 14.44 -23.83
C ASN A 453 -9.97 14.92 -25.06
N ASP A 454 -9.03 15.83 -24.87
CA ASP A 454 -8.12 16.30 -25.91
C ASP A 454 -6.88 15.40 -26.09
N GLY A 455 -6.72 14.38 -25.25
CA GLY A 455 -5.63 13.40 -25.27
C GLY A 455 -4.35 13.86 -24.56
N ARG A 456 -4.42 14.92 -23.76
CA ARG A 456 -3.31 15.51 -23.02
C ARG A 456 -3.81 15.94 -21.64
N ILE A 457 -2.92 16.34 -20.74
CA ILE A 457 -3.27 16.86 -19.42
C ILE A 457 -2.88 18.33 -19.39
N ASP A 458 -3.86 19.22 -19.24
CA ASP A 458 -3.60 20.63 -19.01
C ASP A 458 -3.28 20.92 -17.53
N TYR A 459 -2.88 22.17 -17.22
CA TYR A 459 -2.56 22.53 -15.84
C TYR A 459 -3.76 22.46 -14.90
N GLY A 460 -4.96 22.77 -15.34
CA GLY A 460 -6.18 22.73 -14.52
C GLY A 460 -6.51 21.31 -14.09
N GLU A 461 -6.42 20.37 -15.01
CA GLU A 461 -6.64 18.94 -14.80
C GLU A 461 -5.57 18.33 -13.89
N PHE A 462 -4.30 18.66 -14.12
CA PHE A 462 -3.19 18.26 -13.26
C PHE A 462 -3.37 18.77 -11.82
N ALA A 463 -3.69 20.06 -11.66
CA ALA A 463 -3.91 20.66 -10.35
C ALA A 463 -5.15 20.06 -9.63
N ALA A 464 -6.22 19.78 -10.38
CA ALA A 464 -7.40 19.10 -9.86
C ALA A 464 -7.07 17.70 -9.38
N MET A 465 -6.31 16.91 -10.15
CA MET A 465 -5.81 15.60 -9.76
C MET A 465 -4.98 15.68 -8.48
N MET A 466 -4.05 16.61 -8.38
CA MET A 466 -3.17 16.76 -7.20
C MET A 466 -3.95 17.14 -5.94
N ARG A 467 -4.99 17.96 -6.05
CA ARG A 467 -5.87 18.39 -4.95
C ARG A 467 -6.89 17.31 -4.54
N LYS A 468 -7.25 16.39 -5.43
CA LYS A 468 -8.09 15.23 -5.10
C LYS A 468 -7.31 14.29 -4.18
N GLY A 469 -7.53 14.38 -2.88
CA GLY A 469 -6.98 13.66 -1.73
C GLY A 469 -5.86 12.63 -1.92
N ASN A 470 -4.84 12.71 -1.07
CA ASN A 470 -3.76 11.71 -1.01
C ASN A 470 -4.30 10.37 -0.47
N GLY A 471 -4.62 9.44 -1.36
CA GLY A 471 -4.67 8.04 -1.02
C GLY A 471 -3.24 7.58 -0.69
N GLY A 472 -2.80 7.89 0.52
CA GLY A 472 -1.50 7.48 1.01
C GLY A 472 -1.36 5.97 0.87
N VAL A 473 -0.25 5.52 0.34
CA VAL A 473 0.14 4.11 0.35
C VAL A 473 0.13 3.66 1.80
N GLY A 474 -0.85 2.83 2.14
CA GLY A 474 -1.02 2.32 3.49
C GLY A 474 0.25 1.64 3.96
N ARG A 475 0.85 2.22 4.98
CA ARG A 475 1.98 1.66 5.68
C ARG A 475 1.53 1.23 7.07
N ARG A 476 2.24 0.31 7.60
CA ARG A 476 2.02 -0.62 8.73
C ARG A 476 1.31 -0.11 9.97
N THR A 477 1.26 1.19 10.24
CA THR A 477 0.61 1.72 11.45
C THR A 477 -0.14 3.00 11.15
N MET A 478 -1.46 2.91 11.18
CA MET A 478 -2.36 4.05 11.25
C MET A 478 -2.45 4.53 12.71
N ARG A 479 -1.34 4.92 13.33
CA ARG A 479 -1.37 5.77 14.51
C ARG A 479 -1.58 7.19 14.02
N GLY A 480 -2.43 7.97 14.70
CA GLY A 480 -2.81 9.33 14.28
C GLY A 480 -1.62 10.16 13.77
N PRO A 481 -1.83 11.08 12.84
CA PRO A 481 -0.82 11.62 11.97
C PRO A 481 0.23 12.41 12.74
N MET A 482 1.28 11.74 13.17
CA MET A 482 2.54 12.40 13.46
C MET A 482 3.38 12.25 12.19
N ASN A 483 3.46 13.31 11.39
CA ASN A 483 4.36 13.33 10.25
C ASN A 483 5.80 13.60 10.72
N LEU A 484 6.77 13.31 9.89
CA LEU A 484 8.18 13.51 10.23
C LEU A 484 8.48 14.96 10.62
N GLY A 485 7.82 15.94 9.99
CA GLY A 485 7.95 17.35 10.34
C GLY A 485 7.47 17.67 11.75
N GLU A 486 6.35 17.08 12.20
CA GLU A 486 5.85 17.22 13.57
C GLU A 486 6.76 16.55 14.58
N ALA A 487 7.26 15.35 14.26
CA ALA A 487 8.21 14.60 15.09
C ALA A 487 9.54 15.35 15.27
N LEU A 488 9.97 16.10 14.26
CA LEU A 488 11.16 16.95 14.27
C LEU A 488 10.91 18.35 14.84
N GLY A 489 9.71 18.64 15.38
CA GLY A 489 9.38 19.93 16.00
C GLY A 489 9.18 21.08 15.01
N LEU A 490 8.93 20.79 13.74
CA LEU A 490 8.75 21.78 12.67
C LEU A 490 7.33 22.36 12.60
N SER A 491 6.47 22.06 13.58
CA SER A 491 5.10 22.57 13.63
C SER A 491 5.05 24.05 14.03
N ALA A 492 4.57 24.87 13.10
CA ALA A 492 3.86 26.16 13.30
C ALA A 492 4.49 27.21 14.23
N SER A 493 5.70 27.67 13.98
CA SER A 493 6.21 28.93 14.56
C SER A 493 6.18 30.09 13.54
N ALA A 494 5.08 30.28 12.81
CA ALA A 494 4.93 31.44 11.94
C ALA A 494 3.45 31.78 11.71
N ASN A 495 2.77 32.27 12.75
CA ASN A 495 1.68 33.24 12.61
C ASN A 495 1.21 33.73 13.98
N ASN A 496 1.97 34.60 14.63
CA ASN A 496 1.48 35.60 15.57
C ASN A 496 2.49 36.75 15.68
N GLN A 497 2.56 37.54 14.62
CA GLN A 497 2.87 38.96 14.77
C GLN A 497 1.67 39.73 14.25
N SER A 498 0.68 39.87 15.13
CA SER A 498 -0.30 40.92 15.03
C SER A 498 0.46 42.23 15.24
N ILE A 499 0.46 43.03 14.20
CA ILE A 499 0.88 44.43 14.22
C ILE A 499 -0.13 45.20 15.10
N ASP A 500 0.20 45.41 16.32
CA ASP A 500 -0.39 46.48 17.13
C ASP A 500 0.20 47.79 16.60
N ASN A 501 -0.64 48.59 15.95
CA ASN A 501 -0.39 49.98 15.69
C ASN A 501 -1.03 50.79 16.83
N PRO A 502 -0.27 51.65 17.58
CA PRO A 502 -0.83 52.56 18.52
C PRO A 502 -1.19 53.88 17.81
N THR A 503 -2.42 54.28 17.91
CA THR A 503 -3.03 55.55 18.27
C THR A 503 -4.50 55.58 17.88
#